data_6c40862bfba9f268d29154488c99d13a
#
_entry.id   6c40862bfba9f268d29154488c99d13a
#
_cell.length_a   1.000
_cell.length_b   1.000
_cell.length_c   1.000
_cell.angle_alpha   90.00
_cell.angle_beta   90.00
_cell.angle_gamma   90.00
#
_symmetry.space_group_name_H-M   'P 1'
#
loop_
_entity.id
_entity.type
_entity.pdbx_description
1 polymer ?
#
loop_
_entity_poly.entity_id
_entity_poly.type
_entity_poly.pdbx_seq_one_letter_code
_entity_poly.pdbx_strand_id
1 'polypeptide(L)'
;SLLLLGKGNCFRDQVVEACPKPTPAVGLEGALEGSSLETLRHMVASGAGISVVPVSAAESWPKESGLLEIRRFTDPQPTRHVALAWRVTFPRPQVIDVLHAAIEDSPPPGVVLAPR
;
A
#
# COMPACT_ATOMS: atom_id res chain seq x y z
N SER A 1 2.53 6.79 17.09
CA SER A 1 3.74 6.47 16.32
C SER A 1 3.36 5.88 14.97
N LEU A 2 3.94 6.39 13.90
CA LEU A 2 3.75 5.86 12.57
C LEU A 2 4.74 4.71 12.31
N LEU A 3 4.20 3.55 11.95
CA LEU A 3 5.00 2.38 11.58
C LEU A 3 5.17 2.36 10.05
N LEU A 4 6.39 2.10 9.59
CA LEU A 4 6.76 2.18 8.19
C LEU A 4 7.44 0.90 7.73
N LEU A 5 7.34 0.61 6.43
CA LEU A 5 8.20 -0.38 5.79
C LEU A 5 9.65 0.10 5.81
N GLY A 6 10.58 -0.84 5.69
CA GLY A 6 12.01 -0.55 5.65
C GLY A 6 12.42 0.36 4.50
N LYS A 7 13.56 1.01 4.66
CA LYS A 7 14.14 1.89 3.63
C LYS A 7 14.35 1.15 2.32
N GLY A 8 14.17 1.83 1.21
CA GLY A 8 14.26 1.26 -0.12
C GLY A 8 12.94 0.74 -0.67
N ASN A 9 11.88 0.73 0.12
CA ASN A 9 10.55 0.37 -0.33
C ASN A 9 9.82 1.63 -0.84
N CYS A 10 9.39 1.63 -2.09
CA CYS A 10 8.74 2.79 -2.69
C CYS A 10 7.41 3.14 -2.02
N PHE A 11 6.69 2.17 -1.48
CA PHE A 11 5.47 2.43 -0.74
C PHE A 11 5.75 3.21 0.55
N ARG A 12 6.87 2.94 1.23
CA ARG A 12 7.31 3.75 2.37
C ARG A 12 7.43 5.22 1.98
N ASP A 13 8.10 5.51 0.88
CA ASP A 13 8.31 6.88 0.43
C ASP A 13 6.98 7.57 0.11
N GLN A 14 6.05 6.86 -0.50
CA GLN A 14 4.71 7.35 -0.78
C GLN A 14 3.92 7.65 0.51
N VAL A 15 4.03 6.82 1.53
CA VAL A 15 3.38 7.05 2.83
C VAL A 15 3.96 8.27 3.52
N VAL A 16 5.27 8.42 3.53
CA VAL A 16 5.96 9.57 4.12
C VAL A 16 5.53 10.88 3.43
N GLU A 17 5.39 10.86 2.12
CA GLU A 17 4.93 12.00 1.34
C GLU A 17 3.46 12.35 1.62
N ALA A 18 2.60 11.35 1.75
CA ALA A 18 1.18 11.53 1.95
C ALA A 18 0.82 11.98 3.38
N CYS A 19 1.60 11.59 4.37
CA CYS A 19 1.34 11.93 5.75
C CYS A 19 1.90 13.32 6.08
N PRO A 20 1.07 14.23 6.62
CA PRO A 20 1.58 15.50 7.10
C PRO A 20 2.57 15.23 8.23
N LYS A 21 3.72 15.85 8.11
CA LYS A 21 4.92 15.84 8.97
C LYS A 21 4.84 14.90 10.18
N PRO A 22 5.65 13.85 10.21
CA PRO A 22 5.84 13.11 11.44
C PRO A 22 6.21 14.12 12.55
N THR A 23 5.55 14.01 13.67
CA THR A 23 5.87 14.85 14.83
C THR A 23 7.37 14.78 15.09
N PRO A 24 8.04 15.92 15.29
CA PRO A 24 9.51 15.96 15.44
C PRO A 24 10.05 15.07 16.57
N ALA A 25 9.19 14.66 17.50
CA ALA A 25 9.57 13.82 18.63
C ALA A 25 9.93 12.38 18.23
N VAL A 26 9.53 11.95 17.05
CA VAL A 26 9.91 10.65 16.50
C VAL A 26 10.49 10.92 15.12
N GLY A 27 11.76 11.30 15.10
CA GLY A 27 12.48 11.36 13.83
C GLY A 27 12.29 10.04 13.09
N LEU A 28 12.40 10.07 11.76
CA LEU A 28 12.36 8.87 10.93
C LEU A 28 13.29 7.76 11.43
N GLU A 29 14.31 8.14 12.22
CA GLU A 29 15.26 7.23 12.86
C GLU A 29 14.66 6.46 14.03
N GLY A 30 13.57 6.94 14.64
CA GLY A 30 12.87 6.26 15.72
C GLY A 30 11.60 5.54 15.30
N ALA A 31 11.25 5.57 14.02
CA ALA A 31 10.11 4.85 13.51
C ALA A 31 10.39 3.34 13.53
N LEU A 32 9.49 2.57 14.12
CA LEU A 32 9.56 1.13 14.03
C LEU A 32 9.33 0.70 12.58
N GLU A 33 10.20 -0.15 12.08
CA GLU A 33 10.14 -0.64 10.72
C GLU A 33 9.65 -2.09 10.69
N GLY A 34 8.77 -2.38 9.74
CA GLY A 34 8.34 -3.73 9.43
C GLY A 34 8.89 -4.19 8.09
N SER A 35 9.18 -5.46 7.95
CA SER A 35 9.70 -6.07 6.72
C SER A 35 8.63 -6.23 5.64
N SER A 36 7.36 -6.26 6.03
CA SER A 36 6.22 -6.42 5.12
C SER A 36 4.98 -5.74 5.69
N LEU A 37 3.95 -5.56 4.84
CA LEU A 37 2.66 -5.04 5.28
C LEU A 37 2.00 -5.96 6.32
N GLU A 38 2.19 -7.26 6.20
CA GLU A 38 1.66 -8.23 7.15
C GLU A 38 2.32 -8.07 8.53
N THR A 39 3.63 -7.83 8.56
CA THR A 39 4.34 -7.51 9.81
C THR A 39 3.81 -6.23 10.43
N LEU A 40 3.61 -5.18 9.63
CA LEU A 40 3.04 -3.91 10.10
C LEU A 40 1.64 -4.13 10.68
N ARG A 41 0.82 -4.95 10.05
CA ARG A 41 -0.51 -5.28 10.54
C ARG A 41 -0.46 -5.85 11.96
N HIS A 42 0.41 -6.82 12.19
CA HIS A 42 0.58 -7.44 13.51
C HIS A 42 1.13 -6.45 14.54
N MET A 43 2.05 -5.58 14.15
CA MET A 43 2.58 -4.55 15.03
C MET A 43 1.50 -3.56 15.45
N VAL A 44 0.66 -3.12 14.53
CA VAL A 44 -0.50 -2.26 14.85
C VAL A 44 -1.47 -2.99 15.77
N ALA A 45 -1.79 -4.24 15.48
CA ALA A 45 -2.68 -5.06 16.31
C ALA A 45 -2.15 -5.24 17.74
N SER A 46 -0.83 -5.24 17.93
CA SER A 46 -0.20 -5.32 19.25
C SER A 46 -0.17 -3.98 19.99
N GLY A 47 -0.63 -2.90 19.39
CA GLY A 47 -0.64 -1.59 20.01
C GLY A 47 0.63 -0.76 19.82
N ALA A 48 1.54 -1.17 18.93
CA ALA A 48 2.80 -0.46 18.70
C ALA A 48 2.63 0.90 18.02
N GLY A 49 1.51 1.14 17.34
CA GLY A 49 1.24 2.42 16.68
C GLY A 49 0.19 2.30 15.60
N ILE A 50 0.28 3.17 14.61
CA ILE A 50 -0.59 3.22 13.44
C ILE A 50 0.24 3.02 12.17
N SER A 51 -0.41 2.65 11.09
CA SER A 51 0.24 2.54 9.79
C SER A 51 -0.72 2.92 8.67
N VAL A 52 -0.18 3.05 7.48
CA VAL A 52 -0.96 3.31 6.27
C VAL A 52 -0.75 2.13 5.33
N VAL A 53 -1.83 1.65 4.73
CA VAL A 53 -1.80 0.52 3.82
C VAL A 53 -2.64 0.80 2.58
N PRO A 54 -2.31 0.17 1.44
CA PRO A 54 -3.19 0.26 0.28
C PRO A 54 -4.53 -0.40 0.58
N VAL A 55 -5.59 0.11 -0.03
CA VAL A 55 -6.94 -0.48 0.13
C VAL A 55 -6.97 -1.95 -0.29
N SER A 56 -6.21 -2.32 -1.31
CA SER A 56 -6.12 -3.71 -1.77
C SER A 56 -5.57 -4.67 -0.70
N ALA A 57 -4.66 -4.22 0.15
CA ALA A 57 -4.19 -5.00 1.29
C ALA A 57 -5.23 -5.04 2.41
N ALA A 58 -5.82 -3.89 2.73
CA ALA A 58 -6.81 -3.78 3.79
C ALA A 58 -8.05 -4.63 3.55
N GLU A 59 -8.52 -4.69 2.30
CA GLU A 59 -9.70 -5.48 1.91
C GLU A 59 -9.48 -6.99 2.06
N SER A 60 -8.24 -7.46 1.98
CA SER A 60 -7.91 -8.88 2.12
C SER A 60 -7.76 -9.34 3.57
N TRP A 61 -7.73 -8.42 4.51
CA TRP A 61 -7.51 -8.76 5.92
C TRP A 61 -8.80 -9.19 6.63
N PRO A 62 -8.70 -10.16 7.56
CA PRO A 62 -9.85 -10.59 8.35
C PRO A 62 -10.37 -9.43 9.20
N LYS A 63 -11.67 -9.18 9.11
CA LYS A 63 -12.35 -8.10 9.86
C LYS A 63 -12.73 -8.50 11.28
N GLU A 64 -12.54 -9.76 11.65
CA GLU A 64 -13.13 -10.37 12.82
C GLU A 64 -12.31 -10.23 14.11
N SER A 65 -11.06 -9.80 14.01
CA SER A 65 -10.19 -9.79 15.20
C SER A 65 -10.52 -8.68 16.21
N GLY A 66 -11.21 -7.63 15.78
CA GLY A 66 -11.48 -6.45 16.63
C GLY A 66 -10.25 -5.68 17.07
N LEU A 67 -9.05 -6.11 16.67
CA LEU A 67 -7.78 -5.50 17.06
C LEU A 67 -7.33 -4.40 16.12
N LEU A 68 -7.92 -4.32 14.94
CA LEU A 68 -7.59 -3.32 13.92
C LEU A 68 -8.83 -2.53 13.54
N GLU A 69 -8.66 -1.25 13.40
CA GLU A 69 -9.65 -0.36 12.84
C GLU A 69 -9.07 0.30 11.59
N ILE A 70 -9.78 0.19 10.47
CA ILE A 70 -9.36 0.77 9.21
C ILE A 70 -10.18 2.01 8.95
N ARG A 71 -9.48 3.13 8.75
CA ARG A 71 -10.08 4.40 8.45
C ARG A 71 -9.55 4.96 7.15
N ARG A 72 -10.43 5.54 6.37
CA ARG A 72 -10.05 6.22 5.14
C ARG A 72 -9.54 7.63 5.43
N PHE A 73 -8.63 8.10 4.61
CA PHE A 73 -8.25 9.51 4.63
C PHE A 73 -9.43 10.39 4.22
N THR A 74 -9.43 11.62 4.71
CA THR A 74 -10.36 12.65 4.21
C THR A 74 -9.98 13.06 2.78
N ASP A 75 -10.95 13.53 2.01
CA ASP A 75 -10.70 13.99 0.64
C ASP A 75 -9.79 15.25 0.63
N PRO A 76 -8.87 15.35 -0.32
CA PRO A 76 -8.53 14.35 -1.34
C PRO A 76 -7.72 13.19 -0.77
N GLN A 77 -8.18 11.96 -1.00
CA GLN A 77 -7.48 10.78 -0.49
C GLN A 77 -6.19 10.55 -1.28
N PRO A 78 -5.09 10.17 -0.60
CA PRO A 78 -3.87 9.78 -1.29
C PRO A 78 -4.11 8.58 -2.20
N THR A 79 -3.49 8.59 -3.36
CA THR A 79 -3.57 7.52 -4.34
C THR A 79 -2.18 7.10 -4.80
N ARG A 80 -2.09 5.93 -5.39
CA ARG A 80 -0.87 5.46 -6.03
C ARG A 80 -1.22 4.82 -7.37
N HIS A 81 -0.30 4.92 -8.31
CA HIS A 81 -0.43 4.28 -9.60
C HIS A 81 0.32 2.96 -9.62
N VAL A 82 -0.34 1.92 -10.09
CA VAL A 82 0.26 0.62 -10.36
C VAL A 82 0.17 0.37 -11.85
N ALA A 83 1.27 -0.04 -12.45
CA ALA A 83 1.34 -0.22 -13.89
C ALA A 83 1.99 -1.55 -14.26
N LEU A 84 1.63 -2.06 -15.42
CA LEU A 84 2.34 -3.15 -16.06
C LEU A 84 3.57 -2.59 -16.76
N ALA A 85 4.72 -3.21 -16.53
CA ALA A 85 5.96 -2.84 -17.18
C ALA A 85 6.65 -4.10 -17.76
N TRP A 86 7.15 -3.99 -18.97
CA TRP A 86 7.85 -5.09 -19.63
C TRP A 86 8.93 -4.55 -20.55
N ARG A 87 9.89 -5.40 -20.89
CA ARG A 87 10.95 -5.03 -21.82
C ARG A 87 10.39 -4.86 -23.23
N VAL A 88 10.92 -3.91 -23.97
CA VAL A 88 10.59 -3.72 -25.39
C VAL A 88 10.81 -5.01 -26.20
N THR A 89 11.83 -5.78 -25.81
CA THR A 89 12.19 -7.04 -26.44
C THR A 89 11.51 -8.27 -25.83
N PHE A 90 10.45 -8.07 -25.03
CA PHE A 90 9.73 -9.20 -24.43
C PHE A 90 9.19 -10.12 -25.53
N PRO A 91 9.50 -11.44 -25.48
CA PRO A 91 9.26 -12.35 -26.62
C PRO A 91 7.79 -12.70 -26.83
N ARG A 92 6.91 -12.40 -25.86
CA ARG A 92 5.50 -12.78 -25.93
C ARG A 92 4.59 -11.59 -25.58
N PRO A 93 4.52 -10.56 -26.42
CA PRO A 93 3.70 -9.38 -26.12
C PRO A 93 2.21 -9.73 -25.93
N GLN A 94 1.71 -10.80 -26.55
CA GLN A 94 0.33 -11.25 -26.39
C GLN A 94 -0.02 -11.61 -24.93
N VAL A 95 0.95 -12.09 -24.16
CA VAL A 95 0.75 -12.40 -22.73
C VAL A 95 0.40 -11.12 -21.95
N ILE A 96 1.03 -10.02 -22.32
CA ILE A 96 0.76 -8.72 -21.69
C ILE A 96 -0.68 -8.28 -22.01
N ASP A 97 -1.12 -8.46 -23.24
CA ASP A 97 -2.49 -8.12 -23.65
C ASP A 97 -3.52 -8.98 -22.90
N VAL A 98 -3.26 -10.27 -22.73
CA VAL A 98 -4.12 -11.17 -21.96
C VAL A 98 -4.19 -10.78 -20.50
N LEU A 99 -3.05 -10.44 -19.89
CA LEU A 99 -3.00 -10.00 -18.51
C LEU A 99 -3.75 -8.66 -18.32
N HIS A 100 -3.55 -7.74 -19.25
CA HIS A 100 -4.25 -6.45 -19.23
C HIS A 100 -5.77 -6.63 -19.30
N ALA A 101 -6.24 -7.47 -20.24
CA ALA A 101 -7.66 -7.79 -20.37
C ALA A 101 -8.24 -8.44 -19.11
N ALA A 102 -7.47 -9.34 -18.47
CA ALA A 102 -7.89 -9.99 -17.25
C ALA A 102 -8.06 -8.98 -16.09
N ILE A 103 -7.18 -8.00 -15.99
CA ILE A 103 -7.27 -6.94 -14.99
C ILE A 103 -8.49 -6.04 -15.27
N GLU A 104 -8.75 -5.70 -16.54
CA GLU A 104 -9.92 -4.92 -16.94
C GLU A 104 -11.23 -5.65 -16.62
N ASP A 105 -11.29 -6.95 -16.86
CA ASP A 105 -12.49 -7.76 -16.60
C ASP A 105 -12.75 -7.97 -15.10
N SER A 106 -11.71 -8.02 -14.31
CA SER A 106 -11.82 -8.29 -12.88
C SER A 106 -10.81 -7.45 -12.10
N PRO A 107 -11.04 -6.14 -11.98
CA PRO A 107 -10.14 -5.27 -11.24
C PRO A 107 -10.12 -5.64 -9.76
N PRO A 108 -8.94 -5.58 -9.11
CA PRO A 108 -8.85 -5.81 -7.67
C PRO A 108 -9.72 -4.81 -6.88
N PRO A 109 -10.21 -5.20 -5.68
CA PRO A 109 -10.98 -4.31 -4.84
C PRO A 109 -10.27 -2.98 -4.56
N GLY A 110 -10.99 -1.87 -4.64
CA GLY A 110 -10.44 -0.54 -4.39
C GLY A 110 -9.57 0.04 -5.50
N VAL A 111 -9.49 -0.63 -6.63
CA VAL A 111 -8.73 -0.18 -7.80
C VAL A 111 -9.66 0.52 -8.78
N VAL A 112 -9.23 1.67 -9.27
CA VAL A 112 -9.87 2.39 -10.37
C VAL A 112 -8.97 2.27 -11.59
N LEU A 113 -9.52 1.76 -12.68
CA LEU A 113 -8.78 1.62 -13.93
C LEU A 113 -8.51 3.01 -14.52
N ALA A 114 -7.24 3.27 -14.83
CA ALA A 114 -6.88 4.48 -15.53
C ALA A 114 -7.23 4.36 -17.02
N PRO A 115 -7.66 5.43 -17.68
CA PRO A 115 -7.83 5.42 -19.13
C PRO A 115 -6.49 5.11 -19.80
N ARG A 116 -6.57 4.37 -20.91
CA ARG A 116 -5.38 4.08 -21.74
C ARG A 116 -4.84 5.34 -22.40
#